data_8e618412fabbda73d74d7486a3e2e73d
#
_entry.id   8e618412fabbda73d74d7486a3e2e73d
#
_cell.length_a   1.000
_cell.length_b   1.000
_cell.length_c   1.000
_cell.angle_alpha   90.00
_cell.angle_beta   90.00
_cell.angle_gamma   90.00
#
_symmetry.space_group_name_H-M   'P 1'
#
loop_
_entity.id
_entity.type
_entity.pdbx_description
1 polymer ?
#
loop_
_entity_poly.entity_id
_entity_poly.type
_entity_poly.pdbx_seq_one_letter_code
_entity_poly.pdbx_strand_id
1 'polypeptide(L)'
;MMKTIEYYMNLPYRLELIPDIDEGGYVARYPDLPGCITCSDTMEDALANILDAKRAWLEAALQDGIAIAEPSVDLDLSQYSGQFKLRMPKSLHRSLSIHAKQEGISMNQYCLYLLSKNDAAV
;
A
#
# COMPACT_ATOMS: atom_id res chain seq x y z
N MET A 1 -28.44 6.51 -2.81
CA MET A 1 -28.43 5.14 -3.35
C MET A 1 -27.52 4.28 -2.52
N MET A 2 -28.04 3.19 -1.97
CA MET A 2 -27.23 2.31 -1.13
C MET A 2 -26.33 1.44 -2.01
N LYS A 3 -25.04 1.39 -1.67
CA LYS A 3 -24.09 0.54 -2.36
C LYS A 3 -24.25 -0.90 -1.89
N THR A 4 -24.15 -1.84 -2.81
CA THR A 4 -24.32 -3.26 -2.52
C THR A 4 -23.01 -3.94 -2.15
N ILE A 5 -23.09 -5.17 -1.63
CA ILE A 5 -21.90 -5.93 -1.33
C ILE A 5 -21.07 -6.20 -2.59
N GLU A 6 -21.72 -6.43 -3.72
CA GLU A 6 -21.04 -6.64 -5.01
C GLU A 6 -20.23 -5.41 -5.41
N TYR A 7 -20.75 -4.22 -5.14
CA TYR A 7 -20.03 -2.98 -5.39
C TYR A 7 -18.68 -2.98 -4.67
N TYR A 8 -18.71 -3.27 -3.36
CA TYR A 8 -17.47 -3.27 -2.55
C TYR A 8 -16.56 -4.45 -2.89
N MET A 9 -17.10 -5.63 -3.18
CA MET A 9 -16.30 -6.79 -3.55
C MET A 9 -15.49 -6.57 -4.83
N ASN A 10 -16.00 -5.73 -5.73
CA ASN A 10 -15.31 -5.43 -7.00
C ASN A 10 -14.36 -4.25 -6.93
N LEU A 11 -14.27 -3.56 -5.79
CA LEU A 11 -13.33 -2.46 -5.63
C LEU A 11 -11.90 -2.99 -5.48
N PRO A 12 -10.90 -2.22 -5.98
CA PRO A 12 -9.49 -2.68 -5.96
C PRO A 12 -8.83 -2.43 -4.60
N TYR A 13 -9.32 -3.09 -3.56
CA TYR A 13 -8.70 -3.01 -2.25
C TYR A 13 -7.32 -3.64 -2.25
N ARG A 14 -6.36 -2.98 -1.57
CA ARG A 14 -5.02 -3.51 -1.43
C ARG A 14 -5.05 -4.76 -0.54
N LEU A 15 -4.45 -5.83 -1.04
CA LEU A 15 -4.29 -7.09 -0.31
C LEU A 15 -2.83 -7.25 0.08
N GLU A 16 -2.57 -7.53 1.35
CA GLU A 16 -1.24 -7.88 1.82
C GLU A 16 -1.19 -9.36 2.16
N LEU A 17 -0.17 -10.03 1.64
CA LEU A 17 0.11 -11.43 1.94
C LEU A 17 1.51 -11.51 2.53
N ILE A 18 1.61 -11.91 3.80
CA ILE A 18 2.84 -11.83 4.55
C ILE A 18 3.21 -13.22 5.05
N PRO A 19 4.42 -13.75 4.72
CA PRO A 19 4.85 -15.01 5.30
C PRO A 19 5.14 -14.85 6.79
N ASP A 20 4.69 -15.82 7.59
CA ASP A 20 4.98 -15.87 9.01
C ASP A 20 6.24 -16.71 9.23
N ILE A 21 7.33 -16.04 9.50
CA ILE A 21 8.65 -16.68 9.62
C ILE A 21 8.75 -17.50 10.91
N ASP A 22 8.08 -17.05 11.96
CA ASP A 22 8.21 -17.65 13.28
C ASP A 22 7.39 -18.94 13.43
N GLU A 23 6.14 -18.91 12.98
CA GLU A 23 5.22 -20.04 13.14
C GLU A 23 4.94 -20.81 11.84
N GLY A 24 5.43 -20.29 10.72
CA GLY A 24 5.14 -20.83 9.41
C GLY A 24 3.79 -20.37 8.89
N GLY A 25 3.54 -20.63 7.61
CA GLY A 25 2.30 -20.22 6.97
C GLY A 25 2.30 -18.77 6.52
N TYR A 26 1.10 -18.23 6.32
CA TYR A 26 0.90 -16.92 5.75
C TYR A 26 -0.21 -16.17 6.46
N VAL A 27 -0.05 -14.84 6.57
CA VAL A 27 -1.09 -13.92 7.01
C VAL A 27 -1.57 -13.14 5.79
N ALA A 28 -2.88 -13.09 5.59
CA ALA A 28 -3.48 -12.27 4.54
C ALA A 28 -4.40 -11.24 5.17
N ARG A 29 -4.38 -10.01 4.65
CA ARG A 29 -5.23 -8.95 5.20
C ARG A 29 -5.56 -7.89 4.15
N TYR A 30 -6.67 -7.19 4.40
CA TYR A 30 -7.03 -5.97 3.69
C TYR A 30 -6.84 -4.79 4.64
N PRO A 31 -5.75 -4.02 4.51
CA PRO A 31 -5.46 -2.93 5.46
C PRO A 31 -6.56 -1.87 5.55
N ASP A 32 -7.29 -1.61 4.45
CA ASP A 32 -8.34 -0.61 4.44
C ASP A 32 -9.63 -1.08 5.10
N LEU A 33 -9.73 -2.38 5.42
CA LEU A 33 -10.87 -2.97 6.13
C LEU A 33 -10.39 -3.44 7.51
N PRO A 34 -10.51 -2.60 8.56
CA PRO A 34 -9.91 -2.90 9.86
C PRO A 34 -10.43 -4.22 10.45
N GLY A 35 -9.52 -5.10 10.80
CA GLY A 35 -9.86 -6.42 11.34
C GLY A 35 -10.10 -7.49 10.30
N CYS A 36 -10.04 -7.16 9.01
CA CYS A 36 -10.18 -8.17 7.96
C CYS A 36 -8.83 -8.84 7.72
N ILE A 37 -8.57 -9.91 8.48
CA ILE A 37 -7.30 -10.60 8.50
C ILE A 37 -7.54 -12.11 8.68
N THR A 38 -6.69 -12.92 8.08
CA THR A 38 -6.73 -14.37 8.24
C THR A 38 -5.33 -14.96 8.18
N CYS A 39 -5.18 -16.18 8.71
CA CYS A 39 -3.93 -16.93 8.69
C CYS A 39 -4.21 -18.30 8.07
N SER A 40 -3.25 -18.83 7.33
CA SER A 40 -3.36 -20.15 6.73
C SER A 40 -1.97 -20.75 6.52
N ASP A 41 -1.90 -22.07 6.40
CA ASP A 41 -0.64 -22.78 6.23
C ASP A 41 -0.04 -22.58 4.84
N THR A 42 -0.88 -22.39 3.83
CA THR A 42 -0.45 -22.22 2.44
C THR A 42 -0.91 -20.88 1.89
N MET A 43 -0.23 -20.42 0.86
CA MET A 43 -0.59 -19.19 0.16
C MET A 43 -1.97 -19.29 -0.48
N GLU A 44 -2.26 -20.45 -1.08
CA GLU A 44 -3.54 -20.67 -1.76
C GLU A 44 -4.72 -20.60 -0.78
N ASP A 45 -4.57 -21.25 0.38
CA ASP A 45 -5.60 -21.23 1.42
C ASP A 45 -5.75 -19.83 2.01
N ALA A 46 -4.64 -19.12 2.19
CA ALA A 46 -4.69 -17.74 2.69
C ALA A 46 -5.48 -16.83 1.76
N LEU A 47 -5.26 -16.95 0.44
CA LEU A 47 -5.99 -16.14 -0.55
C LEU A 47 -7.48 -16.49 -0.57
N ALA A 48 -7.83 -17.78 -0.54
CA ALA A 48 -9.22 -18.20 -0.51
C ALA A 48 -9.93 -17.71 0.76
N ASN A 49 -9.27 -17.87 1.90
CA ASN A 49 -9.84 -17.49 3.20
C ASN A 49 -9.99 -15.98 3.34
N ILE A 50 -9.05 -15.18 2.81
CA ILE A 50 -9.18 -13.73 2.92
C ILE A 50 -10.32 -13.19 2.05
N LEU A 51 -10.61 -13.83 0.93
CA LEU A 51 -11.76 -13.44 0.11
C LEU A 51 -13.07 -13.71 0.85
N ASP A 52 -13.17 -14.85 1.53
CA ASP A 52 -14.33 -15.15 2.37
C ASP A 52 -14.43 -14.19 3.55
N ALA A 53 -13.31 -13.88 4.19
CA ALA A 53 -13.26 -12.92 5.29
C ALA A 53 -13.68 -11.51 4.84
N LYS A 54 -13.26 -11.11 3.65
CA LYS A 54 -13.67 -9.83 3.06
C LYS A 54 -15.18 -9.76 2.88
N ARG A 55 -15.79 -10.80 2.32
CA ARG A 55 -17.24 -10.83 2.12
C ARG A 55 -17.97 -10.76 3.46
N ALA A 56 -17.55 -11.56 4.44
CA ALA A 56 -18.16 -11.55 5.78
C ALA A 56 -18.02 -10.20 6.46
N TRP A 57 -16.85 -9.59 6.36
CA TRP A 57 -16.59 -8.26 6.92
C TRP A 57 -17.50 -7.21 6.31
N LEU A 58 -17.63 -7.22 4.97
CA LEU A 58 -18.49 -6.26 4.25
C LEU A 58 -19.96 -6.49 4.57
N GLU A 59 -20.41 -7.72 4.64
CA GLU A 59 -21.80 -8.03 5.02
C GLU A 59 -22.11 -7.50 6.42
N ALA A 60 -21.23 -7.75 7.39
CA ALA A 60 -21.43 -7.26 8.75
C ALA A 60 -21.44 -5.75 8.81
N ALA A 61 -20.53 -5.08 8.09
CA ALA A 61 -20.47 -3.62 8.07
C ALA A 61 -21.75 -3.01 7.46
N LEU A 62 -22.25 -3.61 6.39
CA LEU A 62 -23.49 -3.13 5.75
C LEU A 62 -24.69 -3.32 6.66
N GLN A 63 -24.78 -4.45 7.37
CA GLN A 63 -25.88 -4.71 8.33
C GLN A 63 -25.84 -3.75 9.50
N ASP A 64 -24.65 -3.44 10.00
CA ASP A 64 -24.47 -2.60 11.19
C ASP A 64 -24.45 -1.11 10.85
N GLY A 65 -24.54 -0.75 9.58
CA GLY A 65 -24.51 0.65 9.14
C GLY A 65 -23.16 1.31 9.37
N ILE A 66 -22.08 0.53 9.42
CA ILE A 66 -20.72 1.04 9.59
C ILE A 66 -20.22 1.59 8.26
N ALA A 67 -19.59 2.76 8.31
CA ALA A 67 -18.98 3.36 7.13
C ALA A 67 -17.84 2.48 6.61
N ILE A 68 -17.92 2.12 5.33
CA ILE A 68 -16.92 1.28 4.68
C ILE A 68 -15.96 2.18 3.88
N ALA A 69 -14.68 2.13 4.22
CA ALA A 69 -13.67 2.88 3.47
C ALA A 69 -13.53 2.31 2.07
N GLU A 70 -13.47 3.18 1.07
CA GLU A 70 -13.18 2.78 -0.29
C GLU A 70 -11.68 2.88 -0.54
N PRO A 71 -11.14 2.08 -1.50
CA PRO A 71 -9.72 2.20 -1.82
C PRO A 71 -9.38 3.61 -2.27
N SER A 72 -8.21 4.09 -1.85
CA SER A 72 -7.73 5.39 -2.29
C SER A 72 -7.46 5.36 -3.79
N VAL A 73 -7.87 6.43 -4.50
CA VAL A 73 -7.58 6.58 -5.93
C VAL A 73 -6.07 6.62 -6.16
N ASP A 74 -5.32 7.05 -5.15
CA ASP A 74 -3.87 7.14 -5.21
C ASP A 74 -3.17 5.77 -5.29
N LEU A 75 -3.92 4.68 -5.07
CA LEU A 75 -3.38 3.33 -5.20
C LEU A 75 -3.32 2.84 -6.64
N ASP A 76 -3.86 3.59 -7.60
CA ASP A 76 -3.70 3.25 -9.02
C ASP A 76 -2.32 3.70 -9.49
N LEU A 77 -1.32 2.90 -9.20
CA LEU A 77 0.07 3.17 -9.57
C LEU A 77 0.35 3.00 -11.06
N SER A 78 -0.61 2.46 -11.82
CA SER A 78 -0.42 2.24 -13.25
C SER A 78 -0.27 3.54 -14.05
N GLN A 79 -0.79 4.65 -13.50
CA GLN A 79 -0.66 5.97 -14.13
C GLN A 79 0.70 6.62 -13.91
N TYR A 80 1.55 6.01 -13.10
CA TYR A 80 2.83 6.61 -12.70
C TYR A 80 3.97 5.70 -13.13
N SER A 81 4.95 6.29 -13.83
CA SER A 81 6.11 5.54 -14.32
C SER A 81 7.19 5.34 -13.27
N GLY A 82 7.17 6.13 -12.22
CA GLY A 82 8.27 6.19 -11.27
C GLY A 82 9.42 7.09 -11.75
N GLN A 83 9.24 7.78 -12.86
CA GLN A 83 10.25 8.67 -13.43
C GLN A 83 9.66 10.02 -13.76
N PHE A 84 10.39 11.08 -13.43
CA PHE A 84 10.07 12.43 -13.88
C PHE A 84 11.33 13.26 -13.88
N LYS A 85 11.33 14.35 -14.66
CA LYS A 85 12.44 15.28 -14.74
C LYS A 85 12.21 16.45 -13.81
N LEU A 86 13.25 16.77 -13.02
CA LEU A 86 13.23 17.92 -12.15
C LEU A 86 14.35 18.88 -12.56
N ARG A 87 13.99 20.13 -12.85
CA ARG A 87 14.96 21.20 -13.09
C ARG A 87 15.16 21.97 -11.80
N MET A 88 16.40 22.30 -11.51
CA MET A 88 16.76 23.01 -10.27
C MET A 88 17.87 24.00 -10.54
N PRO A 89 18.07 24.97 -9.64
CA PRO A 89 19.22 25.87 -9.74
C PRO A 89 20.52 25.07 -9.70
N LYS A 90 21.54 25.57 -10.43
CA LYS A 90 22.85 24.89 -10.48
C LYS A 90 23.49 24.75 -9.11
N SER A 91 23.28 25.75 -8.25
CA SER A 91 23.80 25.70 -6.88
C SER A 91 23.23 24.54 -6.05
N LEU A 92 21.91 24.28 -6.20
CA LEU A 92 21.29 23.16 -5.53
C LEU A 92 21.78 21.83 -6.09
N HIS A 93 21.91 21.73 -7.40
CA HIS A 93 22.44 20.53 -8.05
C HIS A 93 23.83 20.21 -7.52
N ARG A 94 24.70 21.21 -7.44
CA ARG A 94 26.05 21.03 -6.88
C ARG A 94 26.01 20.57 -5.44
N SER A 95 25.19 21.18 -4.61
CA SER A 95 25.05 20.85 -3.20
C SER A 95 24.61 19.40 -3.01
N LEU A 96 23.60 18.98 -3.76
CA LEU A 96 23.11 17.60 -3.70
C LEU A 96 24.17 16.60 -4.15
N SER A 97 24.92 16.92 -5.19
CA SER A 97 26.00 16.07 -5.68
C SER A 97 27.10 15.90 -4.64
N ILE A 98 27.48 16.98 -3.97
CA ILE A 98 28.50 16.95 -2.92
C ILE A 98 28.03 16.09 -1.75
N HIS A 99 26.81 16.30 -1.29
CA HIS A 99 26.26 15.55 -0.16
C HIS A 99 26.12 14.04 -0.48
N ALA A 100 25.71 13.70 -1.71
CA ALA A 100 25.61 12.31 -2.13
C ALA A 100 26.99 11.64 -2.07
N LYS A 101 28.06 12.31 -2.52
CA LYS A 101 29.42 11.78 -2.45
C LYS A 101 29.87 11.58 -1.01
N GLN A 102 29.55 12.50 -0.12
CA GLN A 102 29.86 12.40 1.30
C GLN A 102 29.18 11.18 1.94
N GLU A 103 27.98 10.87 1.51
CA GLU A 103 27.24 9.70 1.99
C GLU A 103 27.61 8.40 1.27
N GLY A 104 28.41 8.48 0.22
CA GLY A 104 28.84 7.29 -0.54
C GLY A 104 27.73 6.67 -1.39
N ILE A 105 26.74 7.45 -1.80
CA ILE A 105 25.62 6.98 -2.61
C ILE A 105 25.47 7.83 -3.88
N SER A 106 24.67 7.35 -4.82
CA SER A 106 24.39 8.12 -6.04
C SER A 106 23.53 9.35 -5.74
N MET A 107 23.57 10.35 -6.62
CA MET A 107 22.71 11.51 -6.48
C MET A 107 21.22 11.12 -6.53
N ASN A 108 20.85 10.18 -7.39
CA ASN A 108 19.48 9.69 -7.46
C ASN A 108 19.05 9.06 -6.15
N GLN A 109 19.89 8.24 -5.52
CA GLN A 109 19.59 7.62 -4.24
C GLN A 109 19.45 8.66 -3.13
N TYR A 110 20.33 9.66 -3.14
CA TYR A 110 20.29 10.74 -2.16
C TYR A 110 19.00 11.56 -2.30
N CYS A 111 18.65 11.93 -3.52
CA CYS A 111 17.41 12.66 -3.79
C CYS A 111 16.18 11.84 -3.42
N LEU A 112 16.16 10.53 -3.74
CA LEU A 112 15.07 9.65 -3.35
C LEU A 112 14.89 9.61 -1.84
N TYR A 113 16.01 9.53 -1.09
CA TYR A 113 15.98 9.55 0.37
C TYR A 113 15.36 10.84 0.91
N LEU A 114 15.81 11.99 0.40
CA LEU A 114 15.32 13.29 0.85
C LEU A 114 13.83 13.48 0.54
N LEU A 115 13.41 13.13 -0.67
CA LEU A 115 12.01 13.26 -1.07
C LEU A 115 11.10 12.35 -0.27
N SER A 116 11.52 11.09 -0.07
CA SER A 116 10.76 10.12 0.71
C SER A 116 10.57 10.57 2.16
N LYS A 117 11.65 11.09 2.76
CA LYS A 117 11.65 11.56 4.14
C LYS A 117 10.70 12.75 4.32
N ASN A 118 10.77 13.72 3.41
CA ASN A 118 9.97 14.93 3.53
C ASN A 118 8.51 14.72 3.13
N ASP A 119 8.24 13.89 2.14
CA ASP A 119 6.88 13.55 1.73
C ASP A 119 6.15 12.79 2.83
N ALA A 120 6.83 11.84 3.47
CA ALA A 120 6.25 11.05 4.57
C ALA A 120 5.97 11.89 5.82
N ALA A 121 6.58 13.05 5.96
CA ALA A 121 6.41 13.93 7.12
C ALA A 121 5.16 14.81 7.03
N VAL A 122 4.45 14.79 5.90
CA VAL A 122 3.26 15.62 5.67
C VAL A 122 1.99 14.97 6.21
#